data_5bf31c0460fd00e24293e88808973514
#
_entry.id   5bf31c0460fd00e24293e88808973514
#
_cell.length_a   1.000
_cell.length_b   1.000
_cell.length_c   1.000
_cell.angle_alpha   90.00
_cell.angle_beta   90.00
_cell.angle_gamma   90.00
#
_symmetry.space_group_name_H-M   'P 1'
#
loop_
_entity.id
_entity.type
_entity.pdbx_description
1 polymer ?
#
loop_
_entity_poly.entity_id
_entity_poly.type
_entity_poly.pdbx_seq_one_letter_code
_entity_poly.pdbx_strand_id
1 'polypeptide(L)'
;MGRFSPGAFARNSGHGRGCRVWPSHADSLIAYQRRLAAATPEPWTFDPDTAIIGGCWVCFPRGLVGPGSDHDPAWSAAMIMFRGRMLEQQVISGIARAAYVPGLMALRLGPLMEQTVRALTHRPDVLLLDATAGDHPRRAGLALHLGAELDVPTIGVTHRPLVAHGEWPSDQRGATSPLMIEDSVVGCWLRTQPGVRPLAVHPGWRIDLGTAVAVVTTLTRRRRTPEPLRRARQLARRARAQAANPNRDSQPAKGHLSRG
;
A
#
# COMPACT_ATOMS: atom_id res chain seq x y z
N MET A 1 4.38 21.09 -30.09
CA MET A 1 3.39 20.03 -30.27
C MET A 1 4.11 18.76 -30.72
N GLY A 2 4.55 17.93 -29.80
CA GLY A 2 5.22 16.66 -30.06
C GLY A 2 4.24 15.51 -29.87
N ARG A 3 3.93 14.79 -30.94
CA ARG A 3 3.09 13.61 -30.91
C ARG A 3 3.82 12.47 -30.22
N PHE A 4 3.22 11.90 -29.16
CA PHE A 4 3.66 10.65 -28.54
C PHE A 4 3.30 9.50 -29.47
N SER A 5 4.31 8.78 -29.97
CA SER A 5 4.12 7.45 -30.55
C SER A 5 4.14 6.42 -29.42
N PRO A 6 3.15 5.51 -29.33
CA PRO A 6 3.20 4.42 -28.36
C PRO A 6 4.18 3.36 -28.85
N GLY A 7 5.36 3.33 -28.28
CA GLY A 7 6.31 2.23 -28.43
C GLY A 7 5.72 0.92 -27.91
N ALA A 8 5.79 -0.14 -28.70
CA ALA A 8 5.27 -1.46 -28.45
C ALA A 8 5.80 -2.06 -27.16
N PHE A 9 4.95 -2.13 -26.11
CA PHE A 9 5.21 -2.94 -24.93
C PHE A 9 4.99 -4.42 -25.29
N ALA A 10 6.08 -5.17 -25.39
CA ALA A 10 6.04 -6.61 -25.54
C ALA A 10 5.29 -7.22 -24.34
N ARG A 11 4.15 -7.85 -24.62
CA ARG A 11 3.42 -8.68 -23.66
C ARG A 11 4.24 -9.95 -23.43
N ASN A 12 4.88 -10.03 -22.30
CA ASN A 12 5.51 -11.28 -21.85
C ASN A 12 4.37 -12.22 -21.37
N SER A 13 3.86 -13.01 -22.28
CA SER A 13 2.86 -14.05 -22.04
C SER A 13 3.58 -15.33 -21.62
N GLY A 14 3.59 -15.63 -20.32
CA GLY A 14 4.09 -16.93 -19.89
C GLY A 14 4.08 -17.10 -18.38
N HIS A 15 2.97 -17.53 -17.83
CA HIS A 15 2.81 -18.57 -16.81
C HIS A 15 1.30 -18.67 -16.51
N GLY A 16 0.74 -19.86 -16.74
CA GLY A 16 -0.67 -20.16 -16.47
C GLY A 16 -1.05 -19.83 -15.04
N ARG A 17 -1.76 -18.73 -14.85
CA ARG A 17 -2.25 -18.29 -13.54
C ARG A 17 -3.64 -18.88 -13.36
N GLY A 18 -3.71 -20.02 -12.67
CA GLY A 18 -4.95 -20.38 -11.99
C GLY A 18 -5.35 -19.19 -11.11
N CYS A 19 -6.62 -18.81 -11.14
CA CYS A 19 -7.19 -17.80 -10.26
C CYS A 19 -6.86 -18.21 -8.80
N ARG A 20 -5.86 -17.57 -8.20
CA ARG A 20 -5.51 -17.83 -6.79
C ARG A 20 -6.63 -17.23 -5.95
N VAL A 21 -7.36 -18.09 -5.28
CA VAL A 21 -8.43 -17.69 -4.36
C VAL A 21 -7.80 -17.28 -3.04
N TRP A 22 -8.09 -16.08 -2.57
CA TRP A 22 -7.69 -15.65 -1.23
C TRP A 22 -8.11 -16.67 -0.19
N PRO A 23 -7.25 -16.97 0.79
CA PRO A 23 -7.65 -17.79 1.93
C PRO A 23 -8.91 -17.21 2.57
N SER A 24 -9.91 -18.08 2.84
CA SER A 24 -11.18 -17.67 3.46
C SER A 24 -11.19 -17.91 4.97
N HIS A 25 -10.24 -18.68 5.49
CA HIS A 25 -10.14 -19.06 6.90
C HIS A 25 -8.74 -18.84 7.45
N ALA A 26 -8.65 -18.69 8.79
CA ALA A 26 -7.39 -18.45 9.49
C ALA A 26 -6.32 -19.50 9.17
N ASP A 27 -6.67 -20.79 9.26
CA ASP A 27 -5.69 -21.88 9.06
C ASP A 27 -5.11 -21.89 7.64
N SER A 28 -5.95 -21.68 6.62
CA SER A 28 -5.50 -21.59 5.23
C SER A 28 -4.61 -20.36 5.00
N LEU A 29 -4.93 -19.22 5.62
CA LEU A 29 -4.08 -18.04 5.58
C LEU A 29 -2.74 -18.29 6.30
N ILE A 30 -2.76 -18.90 7.48
CA ILE A 30 -1.55 -19.21 8.25
C ILE A 30 -0.63 -20.14 7.45
N ALA A 31 -1.17 -21.18 6.84
CA ALA A 31 -0.41 -22.09 5.98
C ALA A 31 0.19 -21.34 4.77
N TYR A 32 -0.58 -20.42 4.17
CA TYR A 32 -0.10 -19.63 3.05
C TYR A 32 0.98 -18.62 3.47
N GLN A 33 0.83 -17.94 4.61
CA GLN A 33 1.84 -17.04 5.17
C GLN A 33 3.18 -17.74 5.41
N ARG A 34 3.18 -18.99 5.92
CA ARG A 34 4.39 -19.77 6.10
C ARG A 34 5.11 -20.07 4.77
N ARG A 35 4.35 -20.37 3.71
CA ARG A 35 4.93 -20.57 2.37
C ARG A 35 5.50 -19.27 1.80
N LEU A 36 4.80 -18.15 1.98
CA LEU A 36 5.30 -16.86 1.54
C LEU A 36 6.56 -16.40 2.27
N ALA A 37 6.66 -16.68 3.57
CA ALA A 37 7.84 -16.37 4.37
C ALA A 37 9.09 -17.12 3.93
N ALA A 38 8.92 -18.31 3.35
CA ALA A 38 10.01 -19.13 2.81
C ALA A 38 10.33 -18.83 1.34
N ALA A 39 9.53 -17.97 0.68
CA ALA A 39 9.75 -17.64 -0.73
C ALA A 39 10.89 -16.63 -0.89
N THR A 40 11.75 -16.87 -1.87
CA THR A 40 12.89 -15.99 -2.21
C THR A 40 12.80 -15.55 -3.68
N PRO A 41 11.79 -14.76 -4.06
CA PRO A 41 11.66 -14.31 -5.44
C PRO A 41 12.77 -13.33 -5.79
N GLU A 42 13.16 -13.29 -7.07
CA GLU A 42 14.16 -12.35 -7.57
C GLU A 42 13.75 -10.89 -7.28
N PRO A 43 14.64 -10.09 -6.65
CA PRO A 43 14.35 -8.70 -6.35
C PRO A 43 14.22 -7.85 -7.62
N TRP A 44 13.26 -6.92 -7.60
CA TRP A 44 13.11 -5.87 -8.59
C TRP A 44 14.09 -4.74 -8.31
N THR A 45 14.61 -4.12 -9.36
CA THR A 45 15.52 -2.99 -9.28
C THR A 45 14.79 -1.66 -9.56
N PHE A 46 15.14 -0.61 -8.81
CA PHE A 46 14.50 0.70 -8.89
C PHE A 46 15.25 1.64 -9.84
N ASP A 47 14.53 2.15 -10.84
CA ASP A 47 14.95 3.27 -11.66
C ASP A 47 13.92 4.41 -11.50
N PRO A 48 14.30 5.55 -10.88
CA PRO A 48 13.39 6.66 -10.61
C PRO A 48 12.85 7.34 -11.87
N ASP A 49 13.51 7.21 -13.01
CA ASP A 49 13.12 7.85 -14.26
C ASP A 49 12.09 7.05 -15.05
N THR A 50 11.99 5.75 -14.82
CA THR A 50 11.11 4.87 -15.57
C THR A 50 10.03 4.22 -14.73
N ALA A 51 10.20 4.13 -13.40
CA ALA A 51 9.29 3.39 -12.53
C ALA A 51 7.92 4.07 -12.40
N ILE A 52 6.86 3.26 -12.60
CA ILE A 52 5.48 3.59 -12.23
C ILE A 52 5.25 3.16 -10.78
N ILE A 53 5.04 4.12 -9.90
CA ILE A 53 4.96 3.87 -8.47
C ILE A 53 3.52 4.00 -7.99
N GLY A 54 3.02 2.94 -7.37
CA GLY A 54 1.67 2.87 -6.84
C GLY A 54 1.60 3.07 -5.32
N GLY A 55 0.41 3.45 -4.85
CA GLY A 55 0.03 3.39 -3.43
C GLY A 55 -1.40 2.88 -3.31
N CYS A 56 -1.66 1.99 -2.35
CA CYS A 56 -3.00 1.50 -2.07
C CYS A 56 -3.32 1.63 -0.58
N TRP A 57 -4.56 2.02 -0.28
CA TRP A 57 -5.00 2.24 1.09
C TRP A 57 -6.50 1.98 1.26
N VAL A 58 -6.89 1.49 2.44
CA VAL A 58 -8.29 1.18 2.79
C VAL A 58 -8.72 1.97 4.03
N CYS A 59 -9.96 2.42 4.07
CA CYS A 59 -10.58 2.93 5.29
C CYS A 59 -11.98 2.35 5.51
N PHE A 60 -12.40 2.48 6.75
CA PHE A 60 -13.69 2.05 7.28
C PHE A 60 -14.50 3.26 7.77
N PRO A 61 -15.80 3.10 8.10
CA PRO A 61 -16.60 4.13 8.75
C PRO A 61 -15.88 4.73 9.96
N ARG A 62 -16.19 5.99 10.27
CA ARG A 62 -15.70 6.60 11.51
C ARG A 62 -16.50 6.06 12.69
N GLY A 63 -15.85 5.96 13.86
CA GLY A 63 -16.52 5.53 15.10
C GLY A 63 -16.73 4.04 15.23
N LEU A 64 -16.15 3.21 14.35
CA LEU A 64 -16.10 1.77 14.60
C LEU A 64 -15.29 1.49 15.87
N VAL A 65 -15.89 0.74 16.78
CA VAL A 65 -15.30 0.31 18.05
C VAL A 65 -14.95 -1.16 17.99
N GLY A 66 -13.82 -1.52 18.58
CA GLY A 66 -13.36 -2.93 18.61
C GLY A 66 -12.80 -3.42 17.26
N PRO A 67 -12.76 -4.74 17.06
CA PRO A 67 -12.14 -5.36 15.88
C PRO A 67 -12.96 -5.19 14.58
N GLY A 68 -14.17 -4.66 14.67
CA GLY A 68 -15.11 -4.62 13.54
C GLY A 68 -15.66 -6.00 13.19
N SER A 69 -16.39 -6.07 12.07
CA SER A 69 -17.03 -7.30 11.57
C SER A 69 -16.60 -7.62 10.14
N ASP A 70 -17.00 -8.79 9.67
CA ASP A 70 -16.77 -9.29 8.32
C ASP A 70 -17.58 -8.55 7.23
N HIS A 71 -18.59 -7.78 7.59
CA HIS A 71 -19.41 -7.01 6.66
C HIS A 71 -19.24 -5.49 6.82
N ASP A 72 -18.24 -5.04 7.56
CA ASP A 72 -17.98 -3.60 7.69
C ASP A 72 -17.79 -2.96 6.30
N PRO A 73 -18.52 -1.87 5.98
CA PRO A 73 -18.27 -1.12 4.76
C PRO A 73 -16.82 -0.64 4.70
N ALA A 74 -16.20 -0.74 3.54
CA ALA A 74 -14.83 -0.35 3.34
C ALA A 74 -14.65 0.40 2.01
N TRP A 75 -13.74 1.36 1.99
CA TRP A 75 -13.37 2.10 0.79
C TRP A 75 -11.88 1.91 0.56
N SER A 76 -11.55 1.24 -0.53
CA SER A 76 -10.19 1.04 -0.99
C SER A 76 -9.88 2.00 -2.12
N ALA A 77 -8.69 2.59 -2.11
CA ALA A 77 -8.21 3.43 -3.19
C ALA A 77 -6.79 3.06 -3.57
N ALA A 78 -6.55 2.98 -4.87
CA ALA A 78 -5.22 2.86 -5.44
C ALA A 78 -4.94 4.05 -6.35
N MET A 79 -3.68 4.48 -6.39
CA MET A 79 -3.24 5.48 -7.32
C MET A 79 -1.82 5.19 -7.77
N ILE A 80 -1.50 5.57 -9.00
CA ILE A 80 -0.16 5.44 -9.57
C ILE A 80 0.38 6.78 -10.01
N MET A 81 1.69 6.89 -9.91
CA MET A 81 2.46 8.06 -10.30
C MET A 81 3.59 7.66 -11.22
N PHE A 82 3.86 8.52 -12.18
CA PHE A 82 5.03 8.46 -13.04
C PHE A 82 5.76 9.80 -13.03
N ARG A 83 7.06 9.81 -12.77
CA ARG A 83 7.89 11.03 -12.67
C ARG A 83 7.28 12.12 -11.78
N GLY A 84 6.74 11.73 -10.63
CA GLY A 84 6.13 12.65 -9.66
C GLY A 84 4.76 13.22 -10.04
N ARG A 85 4.18 12.84 -11.18
CA ARG A 85 2.82 13.21 -11.62
C ARG A 85 1.87 12.04 -11.45
N MET A 86 0.63 12.33 -11.07
CA MET A 86 -0.43 11.32 -11.04
C MET A 86 -0.73 10.86 -12.47
N LEU A 87 -0.72 9.55 -12.66
CA LEU A 87 -1.05 8.91 -13.94
C LEU A 87 -2.49 8.39 -13.92
N GLU A 88 -2.88 7.66 -12.87
CA GLU A 88 -4.20 7.05 -12.75
C GLU A 88 -4.58 6.86 -11.28
N GLN A 89 -5.88 6.76 -11.01
CA GLN A 89 -6.42 6.44 -9.69
C GLN A 89 -7.71 5.63 -9.80
N GLN A 90 -7.92 4.74 -8.83
CA GLN A 90 -9.14 3.94 -8.70
C GLN A 90 -9.64 3.95 -7.27
N VAL A 91 -10.95 3.88 -7.11
CA VAL A 91 -11.61 3.74 -5.81
C VAL A 91 -12.69 2.68 -5.93
N ILE A 92 -12.67 1.71 -5.02
CA ILE A 92 -13.69 0.67 -4.93
C ILE A 92 -14.30 0.69 -3.53
N SER A 93 -15.62 0.76 -3.49
CA SER A 93 -16.40 0.53 -2.28
C SER A 93 -16.72 -0.95 -2.17
N GLY A 94 -16.57 -1.51 -0.99
CA GLY A 94 -16.81 -2.92 -0.72
C GLY A 94 -17.05 -3.17 0.76
N ILE A 95 -16.83 -4.40 1.17
CA ILE A 95 -16.96 -4.84 2.58
C ILE A 95 -15.69 -5.55 3.03
N ALA A 96 -15.41 -5.49 4.33
CA ALA A 96 -14.43 -6.36 4.95
C ALA A 96 -14.87 -7.82 4.86
N ARG A 97 -13.93 -8.75 4.67
CA ARG A 97 -14.24 -10.18 4.64
C ARG A 97 -14.01 -10.91 5.97
N ALA A 98 -13.53 -10.21 6.98
CA ALA A 98 -13.31 -10.75 8.33
C ALA A 98 -13.27 -9.61 9.34
N ALA A 99 -13.51 -9.91 10.63
CA ALA A 99 -13.12 -9.04 11.72
C ALA A 99 -11.59 -8.86 11.76
N TYR A 100 -11.14 -7.80 12.40
CA TYR A 100 -9.70 -7.59 12.61
C TYR A 100 -9.16 -8.59 13.63
N VAL A 101 -8.18 -9.38 13.21
CA VAL A 101 -7.42 -10.26 14.08
C VAL A 101 -5.93 -9.97 13.85
N PRO A 102 -5.14 -9.69 14.90
CA PRO A 102 -3.69 -9.47 14.77
C PRO A 102 -3.02 -10.61 14.00
N GLY A 103 -2.20 -10.27 12.99
CA GLY A 103 -1.56 -11.26 12.13
C GLY A 103 -2.45 -11.92 11.06
N LEU A 104 -3.74 -11.57 10.96
CA LEU A 104 -4.66 -12.09 9.95
C LEU A 104 -5.30 -10.97 9.08
N MET A 105 -4.70 -9.79 9.04
CA MET A 105 -5.24 -8.63 8.31
C MET A 105 -5.50 -8.91 6.82
N ALA A 106 -4.77 -9.83 6.23
CA ALA A 106 -4.95 -10.22 4.84
C ALA A 106 -6.34 -10.77 4.54
N LEU A 107 -6.98 -11.49 5.48
CA LEU A 107 -8.38 -11.91 5.34
C LEU A 107 -9.33 -10.72 5.23
N ARG A 108 -9.07 -9.68 6.04
CA ARG A 108 -9.94 -8.51 6.13
C ARG A 108 -9.82 -7.60 4.92
N LEU A 109 -8.60 -7.31 4.47
CA LEU A 109 -8.31 -6.23 3.51
C LEU A 109 -7.83 -6.72 2.14
N GLY A 110 -7.17 -7.88 2.09
CA GLY A 110 -6.45 -8.34 0.90
C GLY A 110 -7.30 -8.36 -0.37
N PRO A 111 -8.46 -9.02 -0.38
CA PRO A 111 -9.29 -9.12 -1.60
C PRO A 111 -9.76 -7.78 -2.14
N LEU A 112 -10.16 -6.83 -1.26
CA LEU A 112 -10.61 -5.51 -1.69
C LEU A 112 -9.45 -4.67 -2.24
N MET A 113 -8.27 -4.76 -1.61
CA MET A 113 -7.06 -4.07 -2.10
C MET A 113 -6.61 -4.64 -3.45
N GLU A 114 -6.59 -5.96 -3.59
CA GLU A 114 -6.27 -6.61 -4.87
C GLU A 114 -7.21 -6.13 -5.98
N GLN A 115 -8.52 -6.20 -5.74
CA GLN A 115 -9.53 -5.74 -6.69
C GLN A 115 -9.28 -4.28 -7.11
N THR A 116 -8.93 -3.42 -6.14
CA THR A 116 -8.68 -1.99 -6.41
C THR A 116 -7.44 -1.77 -7.26
N VAL A 117 -6.35 -2.50 -6.98
CA VAL A 117 -5.11 -2.40 -7.78
C VAL A 117 -5.30 -3.00 -9.18
N ARG A 118 -6.02 -4.12 -9.30
CA ARG A 118 -6.31 -4.74 -10.61
C ARG A 118 -7.25 -3.90 -11.48
N ALA A 119 -8.03 -3.00 -10.90
CA ALA A 119 -8.88 -2.06 -11.65
C ALA A 119 -8.08 -0.92 -12.30
N LEU A 120 -6.82 -0.73 -11.96
CA LEU A 120 -5.93 0.17 -12.68
C LEU A 120 -5.63 -0.38 -14.08
N THR A 121 -5.67 0.49 -15.09
CA THR A 121 -5.30 0.17 -16.47
C THR A 121 -3.80 -0.07 -16.61
N HIS A 122 -3.01 0.73 -15.89
CA HIS A 122 -1.56 0.62 -15.87
C HIS A 122 -1.11 -0.11 -14.61
N ARG A 123 -0.31 -1.17 -14.80
CA ARG A 123 0.26 -1.91 -13.67
C ARG A 123 1.40 -1.10 -13.04
N PRO A 124 1.44 -0.93 -11.72
CA PRO A 124 2.61 -0.34 -11.05
C PRO A 124 3.80 -1.30 -11.08
N ASP A 125 5.02 -0.75 -11.20
CA ASP A 125 6.27 -1.49 -11.06
C ASP A 125 6.59 -1.78 -9.59
N VAL A 126 6.12 -0.91 -8.69
CA VAL A 126 6.20 -1.09 -7.23
C VAL A 126 4.97 -0.48 -6.56
N LEU A 127 4.45 -1.14 -5.51
CA LEU A 127 3.26 -0.72 -4.78
C LEU A 127 3.58 -0.48 -3.29
N LEU A 128 3.25 0.71 -2.79
CA LEU A 128 3.37 1.06 -1.37
C LEU A 128 2.05 0.81 -0.63
N LEU A 129 2.16 0.26 0.59
CA LEU A 129 1.02 -0.16 1.41
C LEU A 129 1.20 0.30 2.87
N ASP A 130 0.12 0.71 3.53
CA ASP A 130 0.10 0.93 4.99
C ASP A 130 -0.07 -0.43 5.69
N ALA A 131 0.96 -1.24 5.63
CA ALA A 131 0.99 -2.60 6.16
C ALA A 131 2.43 -3.07 6.39
N THR A 132 2.61 -4.07 7.25
CA THR A 132 3.90 -4.74 7.44
C THR A 132 4.12 -5.86 6.42
N ALA A 133 5.38 -6.28 6.26
CA ALA A 133 5.78 -7.43 5.45
C ALA A 133 6.47 -8.50 6.33
N GLY A 134 7.80 -8.52 6.40
CA GLY A 134 8.55 -9.42 7.26
C GLY A 134 8.37 -9.16 8.76
N ASP A 135 8.02 -7.94 9.16
CA ASP A 135 7.63 -7.58 10.53
C ASP A 135 6.23 -8.14 10.85
N HIS A 136 6.19 -9.45 11.13
CA HIS A 136 4.96 -10.19 11.34
C HIS A 136 5.25 -11.48 12.11
N PRO A 137 4.35 -11.99 12.98
CA PRO A 137 4.61 -13.22 13.75
C PRO A 137 4.99 -14.44 12.89
N ARG A 138 4.52 -14.49 11.65
CA ARG A 138 4.83 -15.54 10.66
C ARG A 138 5.66 -15.02 9.48
N ARG A 139 6.34 -13.88 9.65
CA ARG A 139 7.21 -13.26 8.63
C ARG A 139 6.52 -12.93 7.30
N ALA A 140 5.18 -12.94 7.25
CA ALA A 140 4.40 -12.68 6.04
C ALA A 140 3.17 -11.80 6.35
N GLY A 141 3.38 -10.50 6.45
CA GLY A 141 2.33 -9.49 6.59
C GLY A 141 1.60 -9.19 5.27
N LEU A 142 0.61 -8.31 5.35
CA LEU A 142 -0.26 -7.99 4.21
C LEU A 142 0.51 -7.44 3.00
N ALA A 143 1.58 -6.65 3.20
CA ALA A 143 2.34 -6.10 2.09
C ALA A 143 3.04 -7.20 1.29
N LEU A 144 3.64 -8.19 1.96
CA LEU A 144 4.24 -9.36 1.29
C LEU A 144 3.17 -10.18 0.56
N HIS A 145 2.04 -10.46 1.23
CA HIS A 145 0.96 -11.27 0.70
C HIS A 145 0.36 -10.63 -0.57
N LEU A 146 -0.05 -9.36 -0.49
CA LEU A 146 -0.66 -8.66 -1.63
C LEU A 146 0.32 -8.56 -2.82
N GLY A 147 1.60 -8.35 -2.55
CA GLY A 147 2.64 -8.36 -3.57
C GLY A 147 2.72 -9.69 -4.30
N ALA A 148 2.67 -10.81 -3.58
CA ALA A 148 2.68 -12.15 -4.16
C ALA A 148 1.43 -12.45 -4.99
N GLU A 149 0.23 -12.01 -4.55
CA GLU A 149 -1.02 -12.18 -5.31
C GLU A 149 -1.05 -11.36 -6.60
N LEU A 150 -0.53 -10.14 -6.55
CA LEU A 150 -0.44 -9.25 -7.71
C LEU A 150 0.78 -9.55 -8.60
N ASP A 151 1.77 -10.29 -8.07
CA ASP A 151 3.12 -10.43 -8.62
C ASP A 151 3.76 -9.05 -8.89
N VAL A 152 3.61 -8.11 -7.96
CA VAL A 152 4.13 -6.74 -8.02
C VAL A 152 5.06 -6.53 -6.82
N PRO A 153 6.26 -5.98 -7.01
CA PRO A 153 7.12 -5.52 -5.92
C PRO A 153 6.34 -4.65 -4.93
N THR A 154 6.49 -4.93 -3.62
CA THR A 154 5.72 -4.18 -2.61
C THR A 154 6.59 -3.66 -1.48
N ILE A 155 6.22 -2.50 -0.96
CA ILE A 155 6.85 -1.86 0.20
C ILE A 155 5.77 -1.59 1.23
N GLY A 156 5.93 -2.16 2.43
CA GLY A 156 5.15 -1.75 3.58
C GLY A 156 5.72 -0.48 4.20
N VAL A 157 4.86 0.49 4.52
CA VAL A 157 5.26 1.74 5.19
C VAL A 157 4.32 2.00 6.34
N THR A 158 4.79 1.83 7.57
CA THR A 158 3.96 1.97 8.76
C THR A 158 4.49 3.03 9.73
N HIS A 159 3.65 3.43 10.67
CA HIS A 159 4.03 4.38 11.72
C HIS A 159 4.64 3.69 12.94
N ARG A 160 4.44 2.39 13.08
CA ARG A 160 4.95 1.53 14.17
C ARG A 160 5.22 0.14 13.61
N PRO A 161 6.26 -0.54 14.10
CA PRO A 161 6.41 -1.96 13.84
C PRO A 161 5.29 -2.74 14.52
N LEU A 162 5.08 -3.97 14.11
CA LEU A 162 4.09 -4.89 14.66
C LEU A 162 4.70 -5.74 15.78
N VAL A 163 5.79 -6.44 15.49
CA VAL A 163 6.51 -7.31 16.43
C VAL A 163 8.02 -7.03 16.45
N ALA A 164 8.55 -6.36 15.42
CA ALA A 164 9.94 -6.00 15.35
C ALA A 164 10.29 -4.86 16.32
N HIS A 165 11.53 -4.81 16.76
CA HIS A 165 12.08 -3.76 17.61
C HIS A 165 13.33 -3.14 16.98
N GLY A 166 13.68 -1.93 17.41
CA GLY A 166 14.85 -1.20 16.93
C GLY A 166 14.81 0.25 17.38
N GLU A 167 15.99 0.81 17.66
CA GLU A 167 16.13 2.20 18.06
C GLU A 167 15.89 3.14 16.87
N TRP A 168 15.48 4.36 17.15
CA TRP A 168 15.31 5.37 16.11
C TRP A 168 16.66 5.79 15.55
N PRO A 169 16.72 6.05 14.22
CA PRO A 169 17.93 6.61 13.62
C PRO A 169 18.13 8.07 14.04
N SER A 170 19.33 8.59 13.77
CA SER A 170 19.65 10.02 13.96
C SER A 170 18.60 10.92 13.29
N ASP A 171 18.52 12.19 13.74
CA ASP A 171 17.53 13.15 13.24
C ASP A 171 17.95 13.79 11.90
N GLN A 172 18.63 13.03 11.06
CA GLN A 172 19.04 13.44 9.73
C GLN A 172 18.18 12.76 8.67
N ARG A 173 17.74 13.53 7.67
CA ARG A 173 16.97 12.98 6.55
C ARG A 173 17.75 11.87 5.84
N GLY A 174 17.11 10.72 5.64
CA GLY A 174 17.72 9.54 5.03
C GLY A 174 18.40 8.60 6.02
N ALA A 175 18.57 9.01 7.29
CA ALA A 175 19.11 8.12 8.31
C ALA A 175 18.20 6.92 8.53
N THR A 176 18.81 5.73 8.66
CA THR A 176 18.13 4.46 8.90
C THR A 176 18.69 3.75 10.11
N SER A 177 17.88 2.91 10.74
CA SER A 177 18.31 1.94 11.75
C SER A 177 17.50 0.64 11.60
N PRO A 178 18.09 -0.53 11.90
CA PRO A 178 17.42 -1.81 11.64
C PRO A 178 16.19 -2.01 12.52
N LEU A 179 15.21 -2.71 11.98
CA LEU A 179 14.11 -3.33 12.70
C LEU A 179 14.36 -4.84 12.72
N MET A 180 14.46 -5.37 13.94
CA MET A 180 14.88 -6.75 14.20
C MET A 180 13.74 -7.58 14.75
N ILE A 181 13.70 -8.85 14.37
CA ILE A 181 13.00 -9.91 15.09
C ILE A 181 14.04 -11.00 15.31
N GLU A 182 14.34 -11.27 16.57
CA GLU A 182 15.51 -12.10 16.93
C GLU A 182 16.77 -11.52 16.25
N ASP A 183 17.57 -12.33 15.56
CA ASP A 183 18.80 -11.94 14.87
C ASP A 183 18.56 -11.51 13.41
N SER A 184 17.30 -11.41 12.96
CA SER A 184 16.96 -11.13 11.57
C SER A 184 16.50 -9.69 11.37
N VAL A 185 17.10 -8.97 10.42
CA VAL A 185 16.61 -7.68 9.95
C VAL A 185 15.35 -7.90 9.10
N VAL A 186 14.21 -7.32 9.49
CA VAL A 186 12.93 -7.46 8.79
C VAL A 186 12.43 -6.15 8.18
N GLY A 187 13.17 -5.08 8.37
CA GLY A 187 12.87 -3.74 7.88
C GLY A 187 13.82 -2.73 8.50
N CYS A 188 13.50 -1.47 8.36
CA CYS A 188 14.22 -0.41 9.07
C CYS A 188 13.30 0.75 9.45
N TRP A 189 13.70 1.50 10.47
CA TRP A 189 13.28 2.86 10.62
C TRP A 189 13.95 3.74 9.57
N LEU A 190 13.20 4.68 9.00
CA LEU A 190 13.71 5.68 8.06
C LEU A 190 13.28 7.07 8.50
N ARG A 191 14.25 7.97 8.70
CA ARG A 191 14.02 9.39 8.96
C ARG A 191 13.75 10.11 7.63
N THR A 192 12.49 10.31 7.29
CA THR A 192 12.12 10.98 6.03
C THR A 192 12.26 12.49 6.09
N GLN A 193 12.12 13.09 7.28
CA GLN A 193 12.31 14.51 7.54
C GLN A 193 12.92 14.71 8.94
N PRO A 194 13.80 15.70 9.17
CA PRO A 194 14.25 16.07 10.50
C PRO A 194 13.09 16.56 11.39
N GLY A 195 13.19 16.36 12.68
CA GLY A 195 12.19 16.80 13.67
C GLY A 195 10.87 16.03 13.64
N VAL A 196 10.70 15.04 12.77
CA VAL A 196 9.49 14.21 12.73
C VAL A 196 9.78 12.75 13.02
N ARG A 197 8.81 12.07 13.57
CA ARG A 197 8.88 10.63 13.86
C ARG A 197 9.26 9.82 12.61
N PRO A 198 10.24 8.90 12.65
CA PRO A 198 10.60 8.07 11.52
C PRO A 198 9.42 7.18 11.08
N LEU A 199 9.52 6.61 9.90
CA LEU A 199 8.63 5.58 9.38
C LEU A 199 9.32 4.23 9.44
N ALA A 200 8.56 3.17 9.72
CA ALA A 200 9.02 1.81 9.51
C ALA A 200 8.83 1.43 8.04
N VAL A 201 9.91 1.01 7.38
CA VAL A 201 9.94 0.56 5.99
C VAL A 201 10.19 -0.94 5.98
N HIS A 202 9.29 -1.68 5.33
CA HIS A 202 9.30 -3.13 5.29
C HIS A 202 9.42 -3.59 3.84
N PRO A 203 10.52 -4.25 3.42
CA PRO A 203 10.59 -4.88 2.12
C PRO A 203 9.52 -5.99 2.04
N GLY A 204 8.70 -5.95 1.01
CA GLY A 204 7.63 -6.92 0.78
C GLY A 204 8.01 -7.94 -0.28
N TRP A 205 7.15 -8.14 -1.28
CA TRP A 205 7.38 -9.07 -2.37
C TRP A 205 8.41 -8.51 -3.37
N ARG A 206 9.35 -9.32 -3.84
CA ARG A 206 10.31 -9.00 -4.91
C ARG A 206 11.07 -7.68 -4.73
N ILE A 207 11.44 -7.32 -3.51
CA ILE A 207 12.21 -6.11 -3.24
C ILE A 207 13.12 -6.32 -2.03
N ASP A 208 14.35 -5.82 -2.11
CA ASP A 208 15.27 -5.77 -0.98
C ASP A 208 15.09 -4.49 -0.15
N LEU A 209 15.71 -4.46 1.04
CA LEU A 209 15.57 -3.33 1.96
C LEU A 209 16.21 -2.04 1.42
N GLY A 210 17.35 -2.13 0.76
CA GLY A 210 18.04 -0.97 0.19
C GLY A 210 17.18 -0.29 -0.88
N THR A 211 16.64 -1.08 -1.80
CA THR A 211 15.71 -0.63 -2.84
C THR A 211 14.43 -0.02 -2.24
N ALA A 212 13.85 -0.66 -1.22
CA ALA A 212 12.66 -0.12 -0.54
C ALA A 212 12.93 1.25 0.10
N VAL A 213 14.09 1.41 0.77
CA VAL A 213 14.53 2.69 1.35
C VAL A 213 14.73 3.76 0.27
N ALA A 214 15.37 3.42 -0.85
CA ALA A 214 15.60 4.35 -1.96
C ALA A 214 14.28 4.87 -2.54
N VAL A 215 13.32 3.97 -2.80
CA VAL A 215 11.96 4.33 -3.27
C VAL A 215 11.27 5.28 -2.28
N VAL A 216 11.19 4.90 -0.99
CA VAL A 216 10.50 5.72 0.02
C VAL A 216 11.18 7.08 0.19
N THR A 217 12.50 7.15 0.19
CA THR A 217 13.27 8.40 0.30
C THR A 217 12.99 9.35 -0.87
N THR A 218 12.91 8.81 -2.09
CA THR A 218 12.59 9.59 -3.30
C THR A 218 11.18 10.18 -3.23
N LEU A 219 10.22 9.47 -2.66
CA LEU A 219 8.81 9.86 -2.58
C LEU A 219 8.47 10.76 -1.37
N THR A 220 9.44 10.99 -0.47
CA THR A 220 9.23 11.78 0.77
C THR A 220 10.01 13.10 0.78
N ARG A 221 10.29 13.69 -0.38
CA ARG A 221 11.10 14.94 -0.49
C ARG A 221 10.55 16.10 0.34
N ARG A 222 9.24 16.30 0.37
CA ARG A 222 8.58 17.44 1.04
C ARG A 222 7.67 17.04 2.19
N ARG A 223 7.41 15.76 2.39
CA ARG A 223 6.45 15.26 3.38
C ARG A 223 6.95 13.96 3.99
N ARG A 224 6.52 13.70 5.22
CA ARG A 224 6.87 12.49 5.95
C ARG A 224 6.41 11.22 5.23
N THR A 225 5.16 11.19 4.78
CA THR A 225 4.55 10.00 4.14
C THR A 225 4.74 10.04 2.63
N PRO A 226 5.12 8.92 1.99
CA PRO A 226 5.22 8.81 0.54
C PRO A 226 3.98 9.31 -0.18
N GLU A 227 4.17 10.07 -1.24
CA GLU A 227 3.07 10.77 -1.93
C GLU A 227 1.99 9.83 -2.49
N PRO A 228 2.33 8.67 -3.15
CA PRO A 228 1.29 7.75 -3.64
C PRO A 228 0.40 7.23 -2.51
N LEU A 229 1.01 6.80 -1.40
CA LEU A 229 0.27 6.28 -0.26
C LEU A 229 -0.59 7.36 0.43
N ARG A 230 -0.05 8.58 0.56
CA ARG A 230 -0.79 9.72 1.11
C ARG A 230 -2.02 10.08 0.27
N ARG A 231 -1.89 10.06 -1.06
CA ARG A 231 -3.00 10.35 -1.97
C ARG A 231 -4.03 9.24 -1.99
N ALA A 232 -3.61 7.97 -2.05
CA ALA A 232 -4.53 6.84 -1.93
C ALA A 232 -5.37 6.94 -0.65
N ARG A 233 -4.74 7.29 0.50
CA ARG A 233 -5.44 7.53 1.76
C ARG A 233 -6.46 8.67 1.66
N GLN A 234 -6.12 9.78 0.98
CA GLN A 234 -7.04 10.89 0.78
C GLN A 234 -8.24 10.50 -0.09
N LEU A 235 -8.01 9.76 -1.17
CA LEU A 235 -9.06 9.28 -2.07
C LEU A 235 -10.05 8.36 -1.35
N ALA A 236 -9.57 7.34 -0.64
CA ALA A 236 -10.43 6.44 0.13
C ALA A 236 -11.27 7.18 1.18
N ARG A 237 -10.65 8.16 1.89
CA ARG A 237 -11.37 9.00 2.88
C ARG A 237 -12.40 9.91 2.24
N ARG A 238 -12.17 10.43 1.04
CA ARG A 238 -13.17 11.22 0.28
C ARG A 238 -14.35 10.35 -0.11
N ALA A 239 -14.11 9.18 -0.67
CA ALA A 239 -15.17 8.23 -1.03
C ALA A 239 -16.02 7.86 0.18
N ARG A 240 -15.40 7.58 1.32
CA ARG A 240 -16.13 7.37 2.58
C ARG A 240 -16.99 8.57 2.97
N ALA A 241 -16.46 9.80 2.86
CA ALA A 241 -17.19 11.00 3.23
C ALA A 241 -18.37 11.27 2.30
N GLN A 242 -18.24 10.99 1.02
CA GLN A 242 -19.31 11.06 0.03
C GLN A 242 -20.41 10.03 0.32
N ALA A 243 -20.02 8.79 0.61
CA ALA A 243 -20.96 7.72 0.98
C ALA A 243 -21.75 8.04 2.27
N ALA A 244 -21.17 8.80 3.21
CA ALA A 244 -21.84 9.24 4.43
C ALA A 244 -22.80 10.45 4.21
N ASN A 245 -22.64 11.22 3.11
CA ASN A 245 -23.44 12.39 2.76
C ASN A 245 -23.74 12.44 1.26
N PRO A 246 -24.61 11.55 0.74
CA PRO A 246 -24.87 11.45 -0.71
C PRO A 246 -25.48 12.72 -1.31
N ASN A 247 -26.16 13.56 -0.50
CA ASN A 247 -26.87 14.77 -0.97
C ASN A 247 -25.99 16.04 -1.07
N ARG A 248 -24.70 15.99 -0.75
CA ARG A 248 -23.86 17.20 -0.73
C ARG A 248 -23.48 17.71 -2.12
N ASP A 249 -23.41 16.82 -3.10
CA ASP A 249 -23.05 17.17 -4.49
C ASP A 249 -24.27 17.55 -5.34
N SER A 250 -25.51 17.44 -4.81
CA SER A 250 -26.76 17.78 -5.50
C SER A 250 -27.23 19.22 -5.28
N GLN A 251 -26.51 20.03 -4.49
CA GLN A 251 -26.86 21.46 -4.33
C GLN A 251 -26.16 22.27 -5.42
N PRO A 252 -26.92 22.92 -6.33
CA PRO A 252 -26.35 23.88 -7.26
C PRO A 252 -25.70 25.03 -6.47
N ALA A 253 -24.55 25.47 -6.94
CA ALA A 253 -23.84 26.60 -6.39
C ALA A 253 -24.83 27.77 -6.23
N LYS A 254 -25.07 28.21 -4.99
CA LYS A 254 -25.89 29.39 -4.72
C LYS A 254 -25.26 30.58 -5.46
N GLY A 255 -25.92 30.99 -6.53
CA GLY A 255 -25.54 32.16 -7.27
C GLY A 255 -25.44 33.37 -6.33
N HIS A 256 -24.31 34.02 -6.35
CA HIS A 256 -24.10 35.30 -5.73
C HIS A 256 -24.94 36.30 -6.53
N LEU A 257 -26.17 36.59 -6.07
CA LEU A 257 -26.92 37.72 -6.52
C LEU A 257 -26.20 38.97 -6.00
N SER A 258 -25.44 39.62 -6.88
CA SER A 258 -24.97 40.96 -6.68
C SER A 258 -26.18 41.89 -6.60
N ARG A 259 -26.41 42.48 -5.43
CA ARG A 259 -27.30 43.64 -5.30
C ARG A 259 -26.53 44.85 -5.81
N GLY A 260 -27.12 45.47 -6.84
CA GLY A 260 -26.75 46.78 -7.34
C GLY A 260 -27.11 47.91 -6.34
#